data_650c98bc5325ed8878a77f9d3d35cac1
#
_entry.id   650c98bc5325ed8878a77f9d3d35cac1
#
_cell.length_a   1.000
_cell.length_b   1.000
_cell.length_c   1.000
_cell.angle_alpha   90.00
_cell.angle_beta   90.00
_cell.angle_gamma   90.00
#
_symmetry.space_group_name_H-M   'P 1'
#
loop_
_entity.id
_entity.type
_entity.pdbx_description
1 polymer ?
#
loop_
_entity_poly.entity_id
_entity_poly.type
_entity_poly.pdbx_seq_one_letter_code
_entity_poly.pdbx_strand_id
1 'polypeptide(L)'
;MHRAHMKIRLLSTTFLLASLATSATLASEAEPPMPFVYPLEALSAAKFSGGLTLRVKCGSQNELMIETSNEKAFSFKDKSDEIVVKRKSIRKLLSLGKDDVDVRATLTVSGELPDLNLGTGVNASVAPCDAPQSILKVNIGTGSNMVLARGAFDTLEVDANTGSSFEVDARTTTNQLYLDLDTGSTFFGGPQLEARSARVQVSTGSTANICGAETVTGKVSTGGDIRVKKTANVEVDKGVTGGSIRRSSC
;
A
#
# COMPACT_ATOMS: atom_id res chain seq x y z
N MET A 1 -33.03 37.40 86.80
CA MET A 1 -33.66 36.36 85.98
C MET A 1 -34.46 37.01 84.87
N HIS A 2 -33.90 37.21 83.70
CA HIS A 2 -34.62 37.76 82.55
C HIS A 2 -34.37 36.91 81.35
N ARG A 3 -35.39 36.25 80.87
CA ARG A 3 -35.37 35.48 79.61
C ARG A 3 -35.65 36.43 78.42
N ALA A 4 -34.70 36.55 77.52
CA ALA A 4 -34.87 37.23 76.23
C ALA A 4 -35.32 36.22 75.16
N HIS A 5 -36.51 36.47 74.61
CA HIS A 5 -37.03 35.73 73.46
C HIS A 5 -36.48 36.34 72.15
N MET A 6 -35.71 35.63 71.46
CA MET A 6 -35.21 35.99 70.11
C MET A 6 -36.12 35.40 69.00
N LYS A 7 -36.80 36.29 68.28
CA LYS A 7 -37.65 35.93 67.14
C LYS A 7 -36.78 35.82 65.89
N ILE A 8 -36.63 34.62 65.34
CA ILE A 8 -36.00 34.39 64.08
C ILE A 8 -37.04 34.55 62.96
N ARG A 9 -36.82 35.52 62.05
CA ARG A 9 -37.59 35.65 60.80
C ARG A 9 -36.94 34.77 59.75
N LEU A 10 -37.70 33.78 59.27
CA LEU A 10 -37.35 33.03 58.06
C LEU A 10 -37.57 33.89 56.80
N LEU A 11 -36.51 34.22 56.09
CA LEU A 11 -36.62 34.73 54.72
C LEU A 11 -36.73 33.53 53.78
N SER A 12 -37.87 33.46 53.13
CA SER A 12 -38.10 32.46 52.03
C SER A 12 -37.48 32.99 50.76
N THR A 13 -36.37 32.43 50.38
CA THR A 13 -35.70 32.62 49.02
C THR A 13 -36.17 31.56 48.05
N THR A 14 -37.06 31.97 47.17
CA THR A 14 -37.53 31.12 46.05
C THR A 14 -36.40 31.03 45.03
N PHE A 15 -35.74 29.86 44.94
CA PHE A 15 -34.81 29.55 43.87
C PHE A 15 -35.58 29.07 42.61
N LEU A 16 -35.58 29.91 41.58
CA LEU A 16 -36.00 29.51 40.23
C LEU A 16 -34.91 28.60 39.64
N LEU A 17 -35.17 27.31 39.57
CA LEU A 17 -34.35 26.37 38.78
C LEU A 17 -34.71 26.52 37.29
N ALA A 18 -33.86 27.24 36.56
CA ALA A 18 -33.87 27.20 35.11
C ALA A 18 -33.24 25.88 34.65
N SER A 19 -34.03 24.91 34.20
CA SER A 19 -33.59 23.68 33.58
C SER A 19 -33.06 23.98 32.16
N LEU A 20 -31.76 24.10 32.02
CA LEU A 20 -31.08 24.03 30.72
C LEU A 20 -31.19 22.59 30.20
N ALA A 21 -32.13 22.33 29.29
CA ALA A 21 -32.17 21.12 28.50
C ALA A 21 -31.02 21.17 27.47
N THR A 22 -29.88 20.62 27.82
CA THR A 22 -28.81 20.30 26.86
C THR A 22 -29.30 19.16 26.00
N SER A 23 -29.70 19.49 24.75
CA SER A 23 -29.93 18.52 23.68
C SER A 23 -28.57 17.91 23.31
N ALA A 24 -28.22 16.80 23.95
CA ALA A 24 -27.15 15.95 23.49
C ALA A 24 -27.56 15.39 22.11
N THR A 25 -27.10 16.00 21.05
CA THR A 25 -27.09 15.36 19.71
C THR A 25 -26.26 14.10 19.85
N LEU A 26 -26.94 12.96 19.95
CA LEU A 26 -26.31 11.64 19.74
C LEU A 26 -25.76 11.66 18.32
N ALA A 27 -24.46 11.92 18.20
CA ALA A 27 -23.75 11.61 16.97
C ALA A 27 -23.96 10.10 16.77
N SER A 28 -24.66 9.75 15.71
CA SER A 28 -24.78 8.36 15.26
C SER A 28 -23.35 7.87 14.99
N GLU A 29 -22.78 7.13 15.92
CA GLU A 29 -21.56 6.37 15.65
C GLU A 29 -21.91 5.44 14.51
N ALA A 30 -21.30 5.70 13.33
CA ALA A 30 -21.40 4.80 12.20
C ALA A 30 -20.85 3.44 12.65
N GLU A 31 -21.65 2.40 12.56
CA GLU A 31 -21.22 1.04 12.88
C GLU A 31 -19.91 0.76 12.11
N PRO A 32 -18.89 0.21 12.78
CA PRO A 32 -17.64 -0.14 12.09
C PRO A 32 -17.96 -1.10 10.94
N PRO A 33 -17.30 -0.94 9.79
CA PRO A 33 -17.55 -1.79 8.63
C PRO A 33 -17.28 -3.25 9.00
N MET A 34 -18.25 -4.13 8.76
CA MET A 34 -18.06 -5.57 8.98
C MET A 34 -17.10 -6.13 7.93
N PRO A 35 -16.06 -6.87 8.33
CA PRO A 35 -15.13 -7.48 7.39
C PRO A 35 -15.77 -8.66 6.67
N PHE A 36 -15.54 -8.77 5.36
CA PHE A 36 -15.81 -9.97 4.57
C PHE A 36 -14.56 -10.83 4.56
N VAL A 37 -14.65 -12.06 5.06
CA VAL A 37 -13.52 -12.97 5.21
C VAL A 37 -13.67 -14.15 4.26
N TYR A 38 -12.64 -14.42 3.46
CA TYR A 38 -12.58 -15.49 2.48
C TYR A 38 -11.36 -16.37 2.78
N PRO A 39 -11.55 -17.60 3.27
CA PRO A 39 -10.45 -18.56 3.35
C PRO A 39 -9.99 -18.94 1.95
N LEU A 40 -8.68 -19.06 1.76
CA LEU A 40 -8.07 -19.40 0.47
C LEU A 40 -7.27 -20.70 0.62
N GLU A 41 -7.36 -21.60 -0.36
CA GLU A 41 -6.61 -22.86 -0.35
C GLU A 41 -5.16 -22.62 -0.84
N ALA A 42 -4.96 -22.63 -2.14
CA ALA A 42 -3.67 -22.35 -2.76
C ALA A 42 -3.72 -20.95 -3.39
N LEU A 43 -2.58 -20.26 -3.42
CA LEU A 43 -2.51 -18.92 -3.99
C LEU A 43 -1.21 -18.74 -4.75
N SER A 44 -1.26 -18.80 -6.08
CA SER A 44 -0.15 -18.51 -6.97
C SER A 44 -0.14 -17.06 -7.48
N ALA A 45 -1.32 -16.43 -7.59
CA ALA A 45 -1.45 -15.06 -8.05
C ALA A 45 -2.57 -14.28 -7.35
N ALA A 46 -2.37 -12.98 -7.14
CA ALA A 46 -3.35 -12.10 -6.54
C ALA A 46 -3.44 -10.78 -7.34
N LYS A 47 -4.64 -10.46 -7.83
CA LYS A 47 -4.91 -9.28 -8.65
C LYS A 47 -5.83 -8.31 -7.92
N PHE A 48 -5.38 -7.06 -7.77
CA PHE A 48 -6.10 -5.98 -7.10
C PHE A 48 -6.22 -4.78 -8.01
N SER A 49 -7.36 -4.11 -8.05
CA SER A 49 -7.53 -2.92 -8.91
C SER A 49 -8.67 -2.00 -8.47
N GLY A 50 -8.67 -0.75 -8.97
CA GLY A 50 -9.76 0.19 -8.82
C GLY A 50 -9.62 1.16 -7.65
N GLY A 51 -8.40 1.51 -7.24
CA GLY A 51 -8.19 2.50 -6.18
C GLY A 51 -8.53 1.97 -4.79
N LEU A 52 -8.06 0.79 -4.43
CA LEU A 52 -8.20 0.20 -3.10
C LEU A 52 -6.86 0.25 -2.33
N THR A 53 -6.95 0.12 -1.02
CA THR A 53 -5.78 -0.08 -0.15
C THR A 53 -5.58 -1.57 0.09
N LEU A 54 -4.36 -2.06 -0.16
CA LEU A 54 -3.99 -3.46 0.04
C LEU A 54 -2.92 -3.58 1.14
N ARG A 55 -3.14 -4.51 2.04
CA ARG A 55 -2.12 -4.97 2.97
C ARG A 55 -1.87 -6.46 2.76
N VAL A 56 -0.63 -6.83 2.46
CA VAL A 56 -0.21 -8.24 2.42
C VAL A 56 0.66 -8.52 3.63
N LYS A 57 0.35 -9.56 4.36
CA LYS A 57 1.09 -9.95 5.59
C LYS A 57 1.25 -11.46 5.69
N CYS A 58 2.28 -11.89 6.42
CA CYS A 58 2.46 -13.27 6.82
C CYS A 58 1.44 -13.71 7.88
N GLY A 59 1.03 -14.97 7.85
CA GLY A 59 0.16 -15.59 8.84
C GLY A 59 0.19 -17.11 8.78
N SER A 60 -0.69 -17.76 9.53
CA SER A 60 -0.74 -19.22 9.64
C SER A 60 -1.55 -19.90 8.54
N GLN A 61 -2.37 -19.15 7.83
CA GLN A 61 -3.23 -19.65 6.74
C GLN A 61 -3.43 -18.57 5.68
N ASN A 62 -3.80 -18.98 4.49
CA ASN A 62 -4.14 -18.05 3.41
C ASN A 62 -5.57 -17.55 3.63
N GLU A 63 -5.73 -16.23 3.67
CA GLU A 63 -7.01 -15.59 3.93
C GLU A 63 -7.05 -14.20 3.28
N LEU A 64 -8.19 -13.86 2.70
CA LEU A 64 -8.47 -12.51 2.26
C LEU A 64 -9.57 -11.90 3.12
N MET A 65 -9.28 -10.76 3.75
CA MET A 65 -10.26 -9.94 4.47
C MET A 65 -10.50 -8.65 3.68
N ILE A 66 -11.76 -8.30 3.46
CA ILE A 66 -12.15 -7.03 2.80
C ILE A 66 -13.02 -6.22 3.75
N GLU A 67 -12.60 -5.01 4.03
CA GLU A 67 -13.32 -4.05 4.88
C GLU A 67 -13.88 -2.92 4.00
N THR A 68 -15.19 -2.70 4.08
CA THR A 68 -15.88 -1.64 3.36
C THR A 68 -17.25 -1.39 3.97
N SER A 69 -17.75 -0.16 3.91
CA SER A 69 -19.10 0.18 4.34
C SER A 69 -20.19 -0.25 3.35
N ASN A 70 -19.82 -0.77 2.18
CA ASN A 70 -20.77 -1.17 1.15
C ASN A 70 -20.27 -2.40 0.38
N GLU A 71 -20.95 -3.54 0.56
CA GLU A 71 -20.62 -4.81 -0.13
C GLU A 71 -20.62 -4.72 -1.66
N LYS A 72 -21.40 -3.80 -2.23
CA LYS A 72 -21.44 -3.56 -3.68
C LYS A 72 -20.25 -2.78 -4.21
N ALA A 73 -19.42 -2.22 -3.32
CA ALA A 73 -18.26 -1.41 -3.69
C ALA A 73 -17.10 -2.22 -4.28
N PHE A 74 -17.12 -3.54 -4.14
CA PHE A 74 -16.10 -4.41 -4.71
C PHE A 74 -16.68 -5.62 -5.44
N SER A 75 -15.84 -6.33 -6.13
CA SER A 75 -16.09 -7.69 -6.61
C SER A 75 -14.90 -8.56 -6.25
N PHE A 76 -15.17 -9.74 -5.76
CA PHE A 76 -14.22 -10.79 -5.50
C PHE A 76 -14.48 -11.97 -6.41
N LYS A 77 -13.41 -12.58 -6.93
CA LYS A 77 -13.46 -13.83 -7.68
C LYS A 77 -12.28 -14.69 -7.21
N ASP A 78 -12.60 -15.90 -6.83
CA ASP A 78 -11.65 -16.96 -6.55
C ASP A 78 -11.64 -17.93 -7.74
N LYS A 79 -10.44 -18.22 -8.26
CA LYS A 79 -10.23 -19.08 -9.42
C LYS A 79 -9.15 -20.13 -9.09
N SER A 80 -9.44 -20.98 -8.12
CA SER A 80 -8.58 -22.08 -7.67
C SER A 80 -7.24 -21.65 -7.07
N ASP A 81 -6.40 -20.94 -7.80
CA ASP A 81 -5.06 -20.49 -7.39
C ASP A 81 -4.81 -18.99 -7.66
N GLU A 82 -5.79 -18.30 -8.27
CA GLU A 82 -5.73 -16.86 -8.55
C GLU A 82 -6.94 -16.17 -7.91
N ILE A 83 -6.69 -15.12 -7.13
CA ILE A 83 -7.76 -14.23 -6.65
C ILE A 83 -7.76 -12.92 -7.42
N VAL A 84 -8.97 -12.40 -7.65
CA VAL A 84 -9.19 -11.09 -8.28
C VAL A 84 -10.11 -10.24 -7.42
N VAL A 85 -9.60 -9.13 -6.92
CA VAL A 85 -10.35 -8.13 -6.15
C VAL A 85 -10.37 -6.83 -6.94
N LYS A 86 -11.57 -6.33 -7.21
CA LYS A 86 -11.74 -5.07 -7.94
C LYS A 86 -12.70 -4.16 -7.19
N ARG A 87 -12.26 -2.97 -6.82
CA ARG A 87 -13.17 -1.90 -6.39
C ARG A 87 -14.03 -1.44 -7.57
N LYS A 88 -15.32 -1.34 -7.35
CA LYS A 88 -16.28 -0.85 -8.34
C LYS A 88 -16.51 0.65 -8.11
N SER A 89 -16.53 1.42 -9.18
CA SER A 89 -16.98 2.81 -9.12
C SER A 89 -18.49 2.82 -8.92
N ILE A 90 -18.94 3.22 -7.74
CA ILE A 90 -20.36 3.44 -7.47
C ILE A 90 -20.71 4.83 -8.00
N ARG A 91 -21.08 4.90 -9.28
CA ARG A 91 -21.66 6.13 -9.84
C ARG A 91 -23.10 6.22 -9.33
N LYS A 92 -23.37 7.03 -8.33
CA LYS A 92 -24.73 7.55 -8.11
C LYS A 92 -25.04 8.49 -9.29
N LEU A 93 -25.84 7.99 -10.23
CA LEU A 93 -26.45 8.81 -11.27
C LEU A 93 -27.34 9.83 -10.53
N LEU A 94 -26.99 11.12 -10.53
CA LEU A 94 -27.76 12.26 -10.02
C LEU A 94 -27.61 12.70 -8.54
N SER A 95 -26.62 12.31 -7.79
CA SER A 95 -26.35 13.00 -6.52
C SER A 95 -24.96 13.65 -6.52
N LEU A 96 -24.90 14.94 -6.21
CA LEU A 96 -23.71 15.82 -6.14
C LEU A 96 -22.79 15.47 -4.93
N GLY A 97 -22.86 14.28 -4.37
CA GLY A 97 -22.00 13.78 -3.31
C GLY A 97 -21.14 12.62 -3.82
N LYS A 98 -19.82 12.79 -3.85
CA LYS A 98 -18.88 11.70 -3.97
C LYS A 98 -18.89 10.92 -2.65
N ASP A 99 -19.73 9.91 -2.51
CA ASP A 99 -19.51 8.90 -1.47
C ASP A 99 -18.34 8.03 -1.96
N ASP A 100 -17.14 8.46 -1.60
CA ASP A 100 -15.91 7.72 -1.89
C ASP A 100 -15.84 6.57 -0.88
N VAL A 101 -16.46 5.43 -1.23
CA VAL A 101 -16.47 4.25 -0.38
C VAL A 101 -15.07 3.66 -0.36
N ASP A 102 -14.44 3.71 0.80
CA ASP A 102 -13.12 3.10 1.01
C ASP A 102 -13.25 1.57 0.95
N VAL A 103 -12.31 0.93 0.26
CA VAL A 103 -12.18 -0.53 0.19
C VAL A 103 -10.77 -0.90 0.62
N ARG A 104 -10.66 -1.59 1.74
CA ARG A 104 -9.41 -2.11 2.28
C ARG A 104 -9.38 -3.60 2.17
N ALA A 105 -8.32 -4.14 1.59
CA ALA A 105 -8.09 -5.56 1.48
C ALA A 105 -6.87 -5.95 2.31
N THR A 106 -6.99 -6.98 3.14
CA THR A 106 -5.86 -7.60 3.83
C THR A 106 -5.72 -9.02 3.35
N LEU A 107 -4.62 -9.32 2.66
CA LEU A 107 -4.25 -10.66 2.24
C LEU A 107 -3.24 -11.23 3.24
N THR A 108 -3.63 -12.29 3.92
CA THR A 108 -2.74 -13.07 4.78
C THR A 108 -2.21 -14.26 3.99
N VAL A 109 -0.91 -14.51 4.00
CA VAL A 109 -0.26 -15.63 3.30
C VAL A 109 0.50 -16.50 4.29
N SER A 110 0.45 -17.81 4.12
CA SER A 110 1.08 -18.78 5.03
C SER A 110 2.42 -19.34 4.51
N GLY A 111 3.00 -18.69 3.51
CA GLY A 111 4.24 -19.16 2.89
C GLY A 111 4.84 -18.12 1.96
N GLU A 112 5.24 -18.54 0.77
CA GLU A 112 5.73 -17.62 -0.25
C GLU A 112 4.62 -16.67 -0.71
N LEU A 113 5.01 -15.43 -1.03
CA LEU A 113 4.09 -14.46 -1.61
C LEU A 113 3.66 -14.94 -3.00
N PRO A 114 2.37 -14.79 -3.34
CA PRO A 114 1.92 -15.00 -4.72
C PRO A 114 2.44 -13.90 -5.65
N ASP A 115 2.37 -14.12 -6.95
CA ASP A 115 2.55 -13.07 -7.94
C ASP A 115 1.52 -11.95 -7.69
N LEU A 116 2.00 -10.71 -7.50
CA LEU A 116 1.14 -9.56 -7.20
C LEU A 116 0.90 -8.72 -8.44
N ASN A 117 -0.37 -8.57 -8.81
CA ASN A 117 -0.77 -7.68 -9.89
C ASN A 117 -1.63 -6.54 -9.32
N LEU A 118 -1.03 -5.36 -9.22
CA LEU A 118 -1.65 -4.14 -8.72
C LEU A 118 -2.11 -3.32 -9.92
N GLY A 119 -3.39 -3.38 -10.24
CA GLY A 119 -3.97 -2.61 -11.34
C GLY A 119 -3.99 -1.10 -11.04
N THR A 120 -4.93 -0.37 -11.63
CA THR A 120 -4.97 1.10 -11.50
C THR A 120 -5.30 1.57 -10.08
N GLY A 121 -4.46 2.48 -9.55
CA GLY A 121 -4.72 3.26 -8.32
C GLY A 121 -4.64 2.49 -7.01
N VAL A 122 -4.01 1.32 -6.98
CA VAL A 122 -3.84 0.51 -5.77
C VAL A 122 -2.69 1.05 -4.92
N ASN A 123 -2.93 1.19 -3.61
CA ASN A 123 -1.87 1.47 -2.64
C ASN A 123 -1.62 0.21 -1.82
N ALA A 124 -0.44 -0.40 -1.99
CA ALA A 124 -0.10 -1.67 -1.37
C ALA A 124 1.04 -1.54 -0.36
N SER A 125 0.91 -2.23 0.77
CA SER A 125 1.98 -2.49 1.74
C SER A 125 2.16 -4.00 1.88
N VAL A 126 3.36 -4.49 1.63
CA VAL A 126 3.67 -5.92 1.57
C VAL A 126 4.75 -6.28 2.58
N ALA A 127 4.41 -7.16 3.50
CA ALA A 127 5.31 -7.72 4.50
C ALA A 127 5.35 -9.25 4.34
N PRO A 128 6.38 -9.80 3.67
CA PRO A 128 6.52 -11.24 3.48
C PRO A 128 6.80 -11.97 4.79
N CYS A 129 6.71 -13.29 4.77
CA CYS A 129 7.21 -14.14 5.85
C CYS A 129 8.74 -14.02 5.99
N ASP A 130 9.25 -14.34 7.18
CA ASP A 130 10.70 -14.22 7.46
C ASP A 130 11.55 -15.25 6.70
N ALA A 131 10.95 -16.33 6.20
CA ALA A 131 11.66 -17.33 5.40
C ALA A 131 12.09 -16.76 4.04
N PRO A 132 13.29 -17.09 3.54
CA PRO A 132 13.68 -16.77 2.18
C PRO A 132 12.68 -17.30 1.15
N GLN A 133 12.43 -16.53 0.10
CA GLN A 133 11.48 -16.86 -0.96
C GLN A 133 12.20 -17.04 -2.28
N SER A 134 11.72 -17.98 -3.09
CA SER A 134 12.33 -18.27 -4.40
C SER A 134 12.20 -17.06 -5.32
N ILE A 135 10.98 -16.56 -5.49
CA ILE A 135 10.68 -15.46 -6.40
C ILE A 135 9.53 -14.61 -5.89
N LEU A 136 9.65 -13.30 -6.07
CA LEU A 136 8.53 -12.36 -5.98
C LEU A 136 8.39 -11.63 -7.30
N LYS A 137 7.25 -11.81 -7.96
CA LYS A 137 6.87 -11.06 -9.16
C LYS A 137 5.81 -10.04 -8.82
N VAL A 138 6.05 -8.79 -9.23
CA VAL A 138 5.16 -7.66 -8.98
C VAL A 138 4.93 -6.89 -10.27
N ASN A 139 3.67 -6.79 -10.68
CA ASN A 139 3.24 -5.89 -11.75
C ASN A 139 2.45 -4.74 -11.15
N ILE A 140 2.90 -3.50 -11.35
CA ILE A 140 2.31 -2.29 -10.78
C ILE A 140 1.73 -1.44 -11.90
N GLY A 141 0.42 -1.43 -11.98
CA GLY A 141 -0.32 -0.67 -13.00
C GLY A 141 -0.36 0.82 -12.73
N THR A 142 -1.00 1.54 -13.62
CA THR A 142 -1.06 3.01 -13.66
C THR A 142 -1.46 3.65 -12.34
N GLY A 143 -0.61 4.55 -11.83
CA GLY A 143 -0.86 5.32 -10.61
C GLY A 143 -0.97 4.49 -9.35
N SER A 144 -0.44 3.26 -9.35
CA SER A 144 -0.38 2.40 -8.17
C SER A 144 0.95 2.52 -7.46
N ASN A 145 0.93 2.29 -6.15
CA ASN A 145 2.11 2.36 -5.31
C ASN A 145 2.25 1.09 -4.50
N MET A 146 3.46 0.61 -4.34
CA MET A 146 3.77 -0.52 -3.47
C MET A 146 4.97 -0.21 -2.58
N VAL A 147 4.82 -0.52 -1.29
CA VAL A 147 5.91 -0.51 -0.32
C VAL A 147 6.17 -1.96 0.12
N LEU A 148 7.38 -2.43 -0.14
CA LEU A 148 7.89 -3.71 0.36
C LEU A 148 8.62 -3.47 1.67
N ALA A 149 8.17 -4.10 2.74
CA ALA A 149 8.83 -4.00 4.03
C ALA A 149 10.23 -4.64 3.96
N ARG A 150 10.45 -5.75 4.58
CA ARG A 150 11.73 -6.48 4.49
C ARG A 150 11.52 -7.80 3.75
N GLY A 151 12.59 -8.40 3.21
CA GLY A 151 12.49 -9.71 2.59
C GLY A 151 13.83 -10.26 2.13
N ALA A 152 13.84 -11.55 1.85
CA ALA A 152 14.96 -12.23 1.18
C ALA A 152 14.40 -13.04 0.02
N PHE A 153 14.87 -12.75 -1.17
CA PHE A 153 14.40 -13.38 -2.41
C PHE A 153 15.59 -13.92 -3.19
N ASP A 154 15.42 -15.05 -3.86
CA ASP A 154 16.39 -15.39 -4.90
C ASP A 154 16.21 -14.47 -6.10
N THR A 155 14.98 -14.25 -6.52
CA THR A 155 14.64 -13.33 -7.60
C THR A 155 13.55 -12.34 -7.18
N LEU A 156 13.78 -11.04 -7.43
CA LEU A 156 12.78 -9.99 -7.35
C LEU A 156 12.55 -9.40 -8.74
N GLU A 157 11.32 -9.54 -9.24
CA GLU A 157 10.91 -9.05 -10.56
C GLU A 157 9.84 -7.97 -10.39
N VAL A 158 10.11 -6.76 -10.87
CA VAL A 158 9.21 -5.61 -10.76
C VAL A 158 8.99 -4.99 -12.12
N ASP A 159 7.76 -5.01 -12.57
CA ASP A 159 7.25 -4.32 -13.74
C ASP A 159 6.37 -3.15 -13.27
N ALA A 160 6.82 -1.93 -13.51
CA ALA A 160 6.18 -0.72 -13.03
C ALA A 160 5.74 0.16 -14.19
N ASN A 161 4.42 0.23 -14.38
CA ASN A 161 3.81 0.96 -15.48
C ASN A 161 3.59 2.44 -15.15
N THR A 162 2.99 3.17 -16.04
CA THR A 162 2.83 4.64 -16.04
C THR A 162 2.52 5.26 -14.67
N GLY A 163 3.42 6.11 -14.19
CA GLY A 163 3.25 6.89 -12.97
C GLY A 163 3.11 6.06 -11.69
N SER A 164 3.61 4.83 -11.70
CA SER A 164 3.59 3.94 -10.55
C SER A 164 4.88 4.01 -9.73
N SER A 165 4.85 3.50 -8.51
CA SER A 165 6.03 3.45 -7.65
C SER A 165 6.18 2.14 -6.90
N PHE A 166 7.43 1.71 -6.75
CA PHE A 166 7.84 0.63 -5.85
C PHE A 166 8.92 1.14 -4.90
N GLU A 167 8.74 0.92 -3.62
CA GLU A 167 9.67 1.33 -2.58
C GLU A 167 10.06 0.15 -1.69
N VAL A 168 11.33 0.06 -1.33
CA VAL A 168 11.84 -0.87 -0.32
C VAL A 168 12.08 -0.09 0.97
N ASP A 169 11.26 -0.34 1.99
CA ASP A 169 11.26 0.40 3.24
C ASP A 169 12.34 -0.10 4.22
N ALA A 170 12.61 -1.41 4.23
CA ALA A 170 13.60 -2.00 5.12
C ALA A 170 14.50 -3.00 4.39
N ARG A 171 15.54 -3.48 5.09
CA ARG A 171 16.56 -4.35 4.51
C ARG A 171 15.95 -5.52 3.75
N THR A 172 16.23 -5.54 2.47
CA THR A 172 15.79 -6.58 1.53
C THR A 172 17.01 -7.08 0.75
N THR A 173 17.13 -8.38 0.59
CA THR A 173 18.22 -9.01 -0.17
C THR A 173 17.67 -9.78 -1.35
N THR A 174 18.39 -9.75 -2.49
CA THR A 174 18.06 -10.57 -3.64
C THR A 174 19.33 -10.97 -4.41
N ASN A 175 19.36 -12.17 -4.98
CA ASN A 175 20.41 -12.54 -5.89
C ASN A 175 20.25 -11.88 -7.26
N GLN A 176 19.00 -11.84 -7.75
CA GLN A 176 18.67 -11.27 -9.05
C GLN A 176 17.52 -10.27 -8.92
N LEU A 177 17.73 -9.06 -9.42
CA LEU A 177 16.74 -8.00 -9.53
C LEU A 177 16.45 -7.75 -11.02
N TYR A 178 15.19 -7.90 -11.42
CA TYR A 178 14.70 -7.52 -12.73
C TYR A 178 13.76 -6.33 -12.60
N LEU A 179 14.10 -5.24 -13.29
CA LEU A 179 13.28 -4.02 -13.29
C LEU A 179 12.91 -3.64 -14.71
N ASP A 180 11.60 -3.50 -14.95
CA ASP A 180 11.06 -2.85 -16.13
C ASP A 180 10.23 -1.64 -15.70
N LEU A 181 10.71 -0.45 -16.01
CA LEU A 181 10.12 0.82 -15.59
C LEU A 181 9.65 1.60 -16.80
N ASP A 182 8.34 1.64 -16.99
CA ASP A 182 7.69 2.43 -18.01
C ASP A 182 7.48 3.89 -17.59
N THR A 183 6.86 4.67 -18.44
CA THR A 183 6.68 6.12 -18.39
C THR A 183 6.42 6.71 -17.01
N GLY A 184 7.38 7.50 -16.51
CA GLY A 184 7.23 8.26 -15.26
C GLY A 184 7.16 7.41 -14.00
N SER A 185 7.52 6.13 -14.06
CA SER A 185 7.51 5.25 -12.90
C SER A 185 8.78 5.37 -12.06
N THR A 186 8.71 4.95 -10.82
CA THR A 186 9.82 5.07 -9.87
C THR A 186 10.05 3.77 -9.12
N PHE A 187 11.29 3.34 -9.08
CA PHE A 187 11.77 2.28 -8.20
C PHE A 187 12.77 2.84 -7.20
N PHE A 188 12.48 2.69 -5.92
CA PHE A 188 13.33 3.13 -4.83
C PHE A 188 13.76 1.96 -3.94
N GLY A 189 14.87 1.31 -4.31
CA GLY A 189 15.55 0.30 -3.48
C GLY A 189 16.48 0.95 -2.45
N GLY A 190 17.14 2.03 -2.85
CA GLY A 190 18.05 2.77 -1.98
C GLY A 190 19.17 1.90 -1.39
N PRO A 191 19.65 2.22 -0.19
CA PRO A 191 20.63 1.41 0.54
C PRO A 191 19.99 0.18 1.24
N GLN A 192 18.66 0.10 1.32
CA GLN A 192 17.94 -1.00 1.94
C GLN A 192 17.90 -2.25 1.07
N LEU A 193 17.99 -2.09 -0.26
CA LEU A 193 18.01 -3.22 -1.19
C LEU A 193 19.44 -3.62 -1.51
N GLU A 194 19.84 -4.81 -1.10
CA GLU A 194 21.10 -5.45 -1.47
C GLU A 194 20.82 -6.45 -2.61
N ALA A 195 21.34 -6.19 -3.82
CA ALA A 195 21.18 -7.06 -4.97
C ALA A 195 22.57 -7.47 -5.51
N ARG A 196 22.79 -8.76 -5.73
CA ARG A 196 24.03 -9.24 -6.36
C ARG A 196 24.10 -8.79 -7.83
N SER A 197 23.00 -8.95 -8.55
CA SER A 197 22.87 -8.47 -9.92
C SER A 197 21.52 -7.80 -10.15
N ALA A 198 21.53 -6.73 -10.94
CA ALA A 198 20.34 -6.05 -11.39
C ALA A 198 20.32 -5.95 -12.91
N ARG A 199 19.25 -6.40 -13.53
CA ARG A 199 18.96 -6.17 -14.94
C ARG A 199 17.82 -5.15 -15.03
N VAL A 200 18.09 -4.02 -15.70
CA VAL A 200 17.17 -2.90 -15.70
C VAL A 200 16.80 -2.44 -17.10
N GLN A 201 15.53 -2.13 -17.29
CA GLN A 201 15.03 -1.40 -18.42
C GLN A 201 14.30 -0.16 -17.89
N VAL A 202 14.85 1.03 -18.13
CA VAL A 202 14.31 2.28 -17.60
C VAL A 202 13.93 3.18 -18.76
N SER A 203 12.65 3.38 -18.93
CA SER A 203 12.08 4.10 -20.06
C SER A 203 11.64 5.51 -19.66
N THR A 204 11.03 6.20 -20.55
CA THR A 204 10.59 7.60 -20.58
C THR A 204 10.33 8.27 -19.21
N GLY A 205 11.30 9.07 -18.75
CA GLY A 205 11.17 9.86 -17.52
C GLY A 205 11.11 9.04 -16.22
N SER A 206 11.43 7.76 -16.28
CA SER A 206 11.40 6.87 -15.11
C SER A 206 12.70 6.93 -14.31
N THR A 207 12.63 6.57 -13.05
CA THR A 207 13.79 6.63 -12.14
C THR A 207 13.98 5.31 -11.40
N ALA A 208 15.19 4.75 -11.45
CA ALA A 208 15.61 3.58 -10.68
C ALA A 208 16.72 3.95 -9.70
N ASN A 209 16.44 3.87 -8.40
CA ASN A 209 17.46 3.96 -7.36
C ASN A 209 17.82 2.56 -6.86
N ILE A 210 18.92 2.00 -7.35
CA ILE A 210 19.40 0.65 -7.05
C ILE A 210 20.80 0.67 -6.43
N CYS A 211 20.98 1.56 -5.49
CA CYS A 211 22.24 1.83 -4.81
C CYS A 211 22.89 0.60 -4.17
N GLY A 212 22.14 -0.42 -3.77
CA GLY A 212 22.68 -1.63 -3.18
C GLY A 212 23.02 -2.73 -4.18
N ALA A 213 22.90 -2.49 -5.50
CA ALA A 213 23.27 -3.49 -6.51
C ALA A 213 24.81 -3.51 -6.73
N GLU A 214 25.38 -4.72 -6.84
CA GLU A 214 26.80 -4.91 -7.12
C GLU A 214 27.09 -4.83 -8.63
N THR A 215 26.27 -5.48 -9.44
CA THR A 215 26.35 -5.46 -10.90
C THR A 215 25.03 -4.96 -11.49
N VAL A 216 25.10 -4.06 -12.45
CA VAL A 216 23.93 -3.49 -13.14
C VAL A 216 24.10 -3.59 -14.63
N THR A 217 23.19 -4.27 -15.30
CA THR A 217 23.13 -4.41 -16.75
C THR A 217 21.79 -3.94 -17.29
N GLY A 218 21.71 -3.64 -18.58
CA GLY A 218 20.43 -3.34 -19.23
C GLY A 218 20.42 -2.08 -20.06
N LYS A 219 19.32 -1.31 -20.00
CA LYS A 219 19.12 -0.16 -20.89
C LYS A 219 18.43 0.99 -20.18
N VAL A 220 18.82 2.21 -20.51
CA VAL A 220 18.15 3.45 -20.11
C VAL A 220 17.88 4.32 -21.33
N SER A 221 16.66 4.84 -21.45
CA SER A 221 16.26 5.65 -22.60
C SER A 221 15.42 6.88 -22.21
N THR A 222 15.27 7.80 -23.11
CA THR A 222 14.38 8.99 -23.11
C THR A 222 14.16 9.62 -21.72
N GLY A 223 15.20 10.27 -21.17
CA GLY A 223 15.10 10.97 -19.88
C GLY A 223 14.99 10.05 -18.66
N GLY A 224 15.19 8.74 -18.84
CA GLY A 224 15.31 7.80 -17.72
C GLY A 224 16.55 8.07 -16.88
N ASP A 225 16.48 7.79 -15.58
CA ASP A 225 17.59 8.01 -14.63
C ASP A 225 17.84 6.75 -13.79
N ILE A 226 19.09 6.30 -13.76
CA ILE A 226 19.52 5.18 -12.91
C ILE A 226 20.54 5.67 -11.91
N ARG A 227 20.29 5.49 -10.63
CA ARG A 227 21.24 5.78 -9.54
C ARG A 227 21.82 4.48 -9.02
N VAL A 228 23.15 4.41 -9.03
CA VAL A 228 23.92 3.23 -8.61
C VAL A 228 25.03 3.62 -7.63
N LYS A 229 25.53 2.67 -6.86
CA LYS A 229 26.72 2.82 -6.01
C LYS A 229 27.96 3.10 -6.86
N LYS A 230 28.89 3.93 -6.33
CA LYS A 230 30.17 4.25 -7.02
C LYS A 230 30.96 3.01 -7.41
N THR A 231 30.95 2.00 -6.57
CA THR A 231 31.70 0.73 -6.75
C THR A 231 31.00 -0.32 -7.58
N ALA A 232 29.75 -0.09 -8.02
CA ALA A 232 29.01 -1.04 -8.82
C ALA A 232 29.65 -1.22 -10.21
N ASN A 233 29.66 -2.48 -10.69
CA ASN A 233 29.95 -2.76 -12.09
C ASN A 233 28.73 -2.44 -12.94
N VAL A 234 28.84 -1.55 -13.94
CA VAL A 234 27.70 -1.04 -14.70
C VAL A 234 27.95 -1.18 -16.20
N GLU A 235 27.10 -1.98 -16.84
CA GLU A 235 27.05 -2.22 -18.28
C GLU A 235 25.64 -1.90 -18.78
N VAL A 236 25.31 -0.61 -18.84
CA VAL A 236 23.97 -0.15 -19.24
C VAL A 236 24.07 0.66 -20.53
N ASP A 237 23.32 0.22 -21.54
CA ASP A 237 23.20 0.91 -22.80
C ASP A 237 22.35 2.19 -22.64
N LYS A 238 22.85 3.29 -23.18
CA LYS A 238 22.09 4.54 -23.28
C LYS A 238 21.45 4.64 -24.65
N GLY A 239 20.12 4.76 -24.63
CA GLY A 239 19.38 4.99 -25.88
C GLY A 239 19.75 6.32 -26.53
N VAL A 240 19.44 6.44 -27.82
CA VAL A 240 19.75 7.62 -28.67
C VAL A 240 19.19 8.92 -28.12
N THR A 241 18.06 8.88 -27.42
CA THR A 241 17.33 10.04 -26.89
C THR A 241 17.72 10.43 -25.45
N GLY A 242 18.81 9.86 -24.94
CA GLY A 242 19.44 10.26 -23.68
C GLY A 242 18.73 9.73 -22.43
N GLY A 243 19.41 8.86 -21.73
CA GLY A 243 19.16 8.52 -20.34
C GLY A 243 20.38 8.87 -19.49
N SER A 244 20.24 8.91 -18.19
CA SER A 244 21.33 9.22 -17.26
C SER A 244 21.63 8.05 -16.32
N ILE A 245 22.92 7.90 -15.99
CA ILE A 245 23.39 6.96 -14.98
C ILE A 245 24.23 7.77 -14.00
N ARG A 246 23.77 7.83 -12.75
CA ARG A 246 24.44 8.57 -11.68
C ARG A 246 25.09 7.63 -10.69
N ARG A 247 26.38 7.80 -10.48
CA ARG A 247 27.11 7.10 -9.44
C ARG A 247 27.19 7.93 -8.18
N SER A 248 26.69 7.42 -7.07
CA SER A 248 26.65 8.14 -5.78
C SER A 248 27.22 7.30 -4.64
N SER A 249 27.54 7.97 -3.55
CA SER A 249 27.87 7.31 -2.27
C SER A 249 26.57 7.01 -1.53
N CYS A 250 25.79 6.08 -2.02
CA CYS A 250 24.58 5.73 -1.30
C CYS A 250 24.86 5.56 0.19
#